data_67f2643cad21a800662d46191cd1f0a1
#
_entry.id   67f2643cad21a800662d46191cd1f0a1
#
_cell.length_a   1.000
_cell.length_b   1.000
_cell.length_c   1.000
_cell.angle_alpha   90.00
_cell.angle_beta   90.00
_cell.angle_gamma   90.00
#
_symmetry.space_group_name_H-M   'P 1'
#
loop_
_entity.id
_entity.type
_entity.pdbx_description
1 polymer ?
#
loop_
_entity_poly.entity_id
_entity_poly.type
_entity_poly.pdbx_seq_one_letter_code
_entity_poly.pdbx_strand_id
1 'polypeptide(L)'
;MKKLIVSGALALAFSTSAVVAEESGAFVGVDLGISNAVMTRDAGAGPSSKAASVGNFRYGLLGGYKWFFTESFGLRAYLQVNNGANQTPSGVDAHTTINTLNVMANVDALYNLYSTQENSIGLFAGLSFGYAIHYGKVVDDMTKGGLKDPSGFDMGINFGLRTIIAKHHGIEFFNRFGVVGASATSTTLGGDVKMTTLQPYAFGVRYTYNF
;
A
#
# COMPACT_ATOMS: atom_id res chain seq x y z
N MET A 1 1.63 -18.51 31.65
CA MET A 1 2.25 -17.21 31.96
C MET A 1 2.89 -16.57 30.71
N LYS A 2 2.15 -16.41 29.62
CA LYS A 2 2.66 -15.78 28.35
C LYS A 2 1.74 -14.65 27.82
N LYS A 3 0.84 -14.12 28.64
CA LYS A 3 -0.13 -13.07 28.21
C LYS A 3 0.16 -11.66 28.77
N LEU A 4 1.26 -11.46 29.50
CA LEU A 4 1.55 -10.19 30.19
C LEU A 4 2.63 -9.31 29.51
N ILE A 5 3.26 -9.77 28.43
CA ILE A 5 4.37 -9.01 27.81
C ILE A 5 3.90 -8.05 26.72
N VAL A 6 2.74 -8.29 26.13
CA VAL A 6 2.21 -7.42 25.06
C VAL A 6 1.59 -6.12 25.59
N SER A 7 1.09 -6.13 26.84
CA SER A 7 0.47 -4.94 27.45
C SER A 7 1.48 -3.92 27.98
N GLY A 8 2.72 -4.33 28.24
CA GLY A 8 3.77 -3.45 28.79
C GLY A 8 4.45 -2.55 27.77
N ALA A 9 4.50 -2.96 26.52
CA ALA A 9 5.15 -2.19 25.44
C ALA A 9 4.30 -1.01 24.93
N LEU A 10 2.98 -1.06 25.13
CA LEU A 10 2.08 0.04 24.76
C LEU A 10 2.02 1.17 25.79
N ALA A 11 2.42 0.92 27.04
CA ALA A 11 2.29 1.88 28.14
C ALA A 11 3.50 2.82 28.29
N LEU A 12 4.63 2.57 27.65
CA LEU A 12 5.85 3.38 27.79
C LEU A 12 5.96 4.56 26.80
N ALA A 13 4.97 4.79 25.96
CA ALA A 13 4.96 5.88 24.98
C ALA A 13 4.29 7.18 25.48
N PHE A 14 3.86 7.27 26.74
CA PHE A 14 2.96 8.35 27.20
C PHE A 14 3.59 9.40 28.09
N SER A 15 4.91 9.54 28.18
CA SER A 15 5.50 10.53 29.08
C SER A 15 6.71 11.26 28.48
N THR A 16 6.46 12.14 27.52
CA THR A 16 7.24 13.39 27.37
C THR A 16 6.34 14.42 26.71
N SER A 17 5.71 15.27 27.51
CA SER A 17 5.05 16.47 27.04
C SER A 17 6.08 17.54 26.68
N ALA A 18 6.77 17.36 25.56
CA ALA A 18 7.23 18.49 24.80
C ALA A 18 5.98 19.12 24.16
N VAL A 19 5.92 20.45 24.07
CA VAL A 19 4.86 21.14 23.32
C VAL A 19 5.07 20.78 21.84
N VAL A 20 4.56 19.65 21.44
CA VAL A 20 4.64 19.17 20.05
C VAL A 20 3.45 19.77 19.34
N ALA A 21 3.67 20.48 18.26
CA ALA A 21 2.61 21.14 17.52
C ALA A 21 1.62 20.15 16.88
N GLU A 22 2.05 18.92 16.59
CA GLU A 22 1.20 17.81 16.20
C GLU A 22 1.35 16.66 17.19
N GLU A 23 0.24 16.20 17.77
CA GLU A 23 0.23 15.21 18.83
C GLU A 23 0.45 13.80 18.28
N SER A 24 1.18 12.97 19.06
CA SER A 24 1.27 11.54 18.84
C SER A 24 -0.07 10.88 19.16
N GLY A 25 -0.51 9.94 18.32
CA GLY A 25 -1.80 9.32 18.56
C GLY A 25 -2.16 8.26 17.53
N ALA A 26 -3.24 7.56 17.82
CA ALA A 26 -3.84 6.64 16.89
C ALA A 26 -4.56 7.40 15.75
N PHE A 27 -4.68 6.78 14.61
CA PHE A 27 -5.46 7.31 13.50
C PHE A 27 -6.12 6.18 12.71
N VAL A 28 -7.20 6.51 12.06
CA VAL A 28 -7.89 5.67 11.07
C VAL A 28 -8.14 6.49 9.81
N GLY A 29 -8.33 5.85 8.68
CA GLY A 29 -8.58 6.59 7.46
C GLY A 29 -9.08 5.76 6.29
N VAL A 30 -9.41 6.47 5.25
CA VAL A 30 -9.83 5.93 3.95
C VAL A 30 -8.97 6.52 2.86
N ASP A 31 -8.70 5.76 1.82
CA ASP A 31 -8.02 6.26 0.62
C ASP A 31 -8.80 5.96 -0.65
N LEU A 32 -8.69 6.87 -1.62
CA LEU A 32 -9.23 6.76 -2.96
C LEU A 32 -8.13 7.17 -3.95
N GLY A 33 -8.03 6.46 -5.05
CA GLY A 33 -7.00 6.77 -6.02
C GLY A 33 -7.06 5.92 -7.26
N ILE A 34 -6.00 5.97 -8.01
CA ILE A 34 -5.76 5.10 -9.16
C ILE A 34 -4.42 4.40 -8.99
N SER A 35 -4.32 3.22 -9.55
CA SER A 35 -3.09 2.44 -9.61
C SER A 35 -2.94 1.80 -10.98
N ASN A 36 -1.77 1.29 -11.27
CA ASN A 36 -1.51 0.50 -12.47
C ASN A 36 -0.93 -0.85 -12.03
N ALA A 37 -1.38 -1.93 -12.65
CA ALA A 37 -0.78 -3.25 -12.51
C ALA A 37 -0.20 -3.70 -13.84
N VAL A 38 1.04 -4.17 -13.83
CA VAL A 38 1.75 -4.70 -14.99
C VAL A 38 2.08 -6.15 -14.71
N MET A 39 1.56 -7.03 -15.54
CA MET A 39 1.86 -8.47 -15.50
C MET A 39 2.90 -8.79 -16.57
N THR A 40 3.97 -9.47 -16.16
CA THR A 40 5.03 -9.97 -17.05
C THR A 40 5.10 -11.47 -16.99
N ARG A 41 5.41 -12.08 -18.13
CA ARG A 41 5.64 -13.52 -18.28
C ARG A 41 7.09 -13.75 -18.68
N ASP A 42 7.74 -14.63 -17.97
CA ASP A 42 9.06 -15.15 -18.27
C ASP A 42 8.96 -16.67 -18.48
N ALA A 43 9.31 -17.13 -19.65
CA ALA A 43 9.26 -18.55 -20.03
C ALA A 43 10.67 -19.17 -20.16
N GLY A 44 11.72 -18.51 -19.65
CA GLY A 44 13.09 -19.01 -19.55
C GLY A 44 13.89 -19.05 -20.87
N ALA A 45 13.24 -18.97 -22.02
CA ALA A 45 13.89 -19.11 -23.34
C ALA A 45 13.95 -17.79 -24.14
N GLY A 46 13.94 -16.63 -23.45
CA GLY A 46 13.96 -15.33 -24.13
C GLY A 46 13.67 -14.17 -23.17
N PRO A 47 13.64 -12.93 -23.67
CA PRO A 47 13.30 -11.79 -22.81
C PRO A 47 11.86 -11.92 -22.30
N SER A 48 11.65 -11.52 -21.03
CA SER A 48 10.32 -11.49 -20.42
C SER A 48 9.38 -10.61 -21.25
N SER A 49 8.18 -11.10 -21.51
CA SER A 49 7.16 -10.39 -22.28
C SER A 49 6.12 -9.74 -21.36
N LYS A 50 5.66 -8.53 -21.73
CA LYS A 50 4.56 -7.87 -21.03
C LYS A 50 3.26 -8.60 -21.40
N ALA A 51 2.65 -9.27 -20.42
CA ALA A 51 1.43 -10.03 -20.63
C ALA A 51 0.17 -9.15 -20.53
N ALA A 52 0.16 -8.17 -19.60
CA ALA A 52 -0.95 -7.23 -19.44
C ALA A 52 -0.50 -5.94 -18.75
N SER A 53 -1.24 -4.85 -18.97
CA SER A 53 -1.10 -3.60 -18.23
C SER A 53 -2.48 -2.99 -18.02
N VAL A 54 -2.80 -2.65 -16.79
CA VAL A 54 -4.17 -2.29 -16.40
C VAL A 54 -4.16 -1.11 -15.45
N GLY A 55 -5.01 -0.12 -15.73
CA GLY A 55 -5.30 0.97 -14.82
C GLY A 55 -6.48 0.63 -13.91
N ASN A 56 -6.40 1.00 -12.64
CA ASN A 56 -7.36 0.65 -11.60
C ASN A 56 -7.87 1.86 -10.87
N PHE A 57 -9.18 1.89 -10.61
CA PHE A 57 -9.68 2.64 -9.48
C PHE A 57 -9.37 1.87 -8.19
N ARG A 58 -8.78 2.56 -7.22
CA ARG A 58 -8.36 2.00 -5.95
C ARG A 58 -9.07 2.69 -4.80
N TYR A 59 -9.48 1.89 -3.82
CA TYR A 59 -10.04 2.37 -2.55
C TYR A 59 -9.54 1.49 -1.41
N GLY A 60 -9.43 2.07 -0.21
CA GLY A 60 -8.88 1.35 0.93
C GLY A 60 -9.23 1.94 2.27
N LEU A 61 -8.92 1.14 3.28
CA LEU A 61 -9.00 1.48 4.70
C LEU A 61 -7.61 1.37 5.30
N LEU A 62 -7.32 2.21 6.26
CA LEU A 62 -6.05 2.18 6.98
C LEU A 62 -6.23 2.59 8.44
N GLY A 63 -5.31 2.15 9.26
CA GLY A 63 -5.27 2.52 10.67
C GLY A 63 -3.92 2.21 11.28
N GLY A 64 -3.51 3.05 12.23
CA GLY A 64 -2.20 2.92 12.83
C GLY A 64 -1.95 3.94 13.93
N TYR A 65 -0.69 4.19 14.15
CA TYR A 65 -0.22 5.10 15.17
C TYR A 65 0.91 5.96 14.62
N LYS A 66 0.93 7.25 15.01
CA LYS A 66 2.00 8.21 14.72
C LYS A 66 2.68 8.64 16.01
N TRP A 67 4.00 8.83 15.93
CA TRP A 67 4.86 9.33 17.00
C TRP A 67 5.59 10.57 16.52
N PHE A 68 5.42 11.68 17.18
CA PHE A 68 6.21 12.88 16.95
C PHE A 68 7.28 12.99 18.03
N PHE A 69 8.53 13.16 17.61
CA PHE A 69 9.70 13.30 18.47
C PHE A 69 10.10 14.76 18.63
N THR A 70 9.75 15.57 17.66
CA THR A 70 9.94 17.04 17.64
C THR A 70 8.71 17.68 16.99
N GLU A 71 8.63 19.00 16.99
CA GLU A 71 7.57 19.76 16.30
C GLU A 71 7.51 19.46 14.79
N SER A 72 8.65 19.13 14.19
CA SER A 72 8.75 18.93 12.76
C SER A 72 8.90 17.48 12.33
N PHE A 73 9.37 16.58 13.20
CA PHE A 73 9.72 15.22 12.81
C PHE A 73 8.95 14.16 13.60
N GLY A 74 8.36 13.23 12.87
CA GLY A 74 7.67 12.06 13.43
C GLY A 74 7.85 10.82 12.57
N LEU A 75 7.36 9.72 13.08
CA LEU A 75 7.19 8.44 12.37
C LEU A 75 5.74 8.01 12.50
N ARG A 76 5.25 7.24 11.54
CA ARG A 76 4.00 6.50 11.67
C ARG A 76 4.15 5.08 11.17
N ALA A 77 3.45 4.15 11.83
CA ALA A 77 3.28 2.79 11.38
C ALA A 77 1.78 2.49 11.26
N TYR A 78 1.37 1.85 10.16
CA TYR A 78 -0.03 1.56 9.93
C TYR A 78 -0.24 0.32 9.05
N LEU A 79 -1.39 -0.31 9.24
CA LEU A 79 -1.91 -1.33 8.34
C LEU A 79 -2.87 -0.68 7.35
N GLN A 80 -2.86 -1.19 6.14
CA GLN A 80 -3.71 -0.74 5.05
C GLN A 80 -4.24 -1.95 4.29
N VAL A 81 -5.54 -1.95 4.05
CA VAL A 81 -6.20 -2.88 3.14
C VAL A 81 -6.80 -2.06 2.02
N ASN A 82 -6.41 -2.34 0.79
CA ASN A 82 -6.95 -1.64 -0.37
C ASN A 82 -7.27 -2.61 -1.50
N ASN A 83 -8.28 -2.26 -2.26
CA ASN A 83 -8.74 -3.01 -3.40
C ASN A 83 -8.70 -2.13 -4.66
N GLY A 84 -8.08 -2.65 -5.71
CA GLY A 84 -8.15 -2.11 -7.07
C GLY A 84 -9.21 -2.87 -7.86
N ALA A 85 -10.26 -2.17 -8.27
CA ALA A 85 -11.43 -2.77 -8.92
C ALA A 85 -11.56 -2.33 -10.38
N ASN A 86 -12.26 -3.17 -11.17
CA ASN A 86 -12.68 -2.90 -12.55
C ASN A 86 -11.54 -2.68 -13.56
N GLN A 87 -10.60 -3.60 -13.54
CA GLN A 87 -9.44 -3.55 -14.42
C GLN A 87 -9.70 -4.40 -15.66
N THR A 88 -9.96 -3.72 -16.75
CA THR A 88 -9.95 -4.36 -18.07
C THR A 88 -8.61 -4.09 -18.71
N PRO A 89 -7.82 -5.12 -19.09
CA PRO A 89 -6.58 -4.91 -19.84
C PRO A 89 -6.85 -4.16 -21.15
N SER A 90 -6.03 -3.15 -21.46
CA SER A 90 -6.13 -2.46 -22.75
C SER A 90 -5.91 -3.46 -23.89
N GLY A 91 -6.88 -3.56 -24.78
CA GLY A 91 -6.81 -4.43 -25.96
C GLY A 91 -7.40 -5.83 -25.79
N VAL A 92 -8.09 -6.09 -24.67
CA VAL A 92 -8.82 -7.35 -24.41
C VAL A 92 -10.29 -7.03 -24.15
N ASP A 93 -11.18 -7.95 -24.50
CA ASP A 93 -12.63 -7.79 -24.32
C ASP A 93 -13.02 -7.35 -22.90
N ALA A 94 -14.03 -6.49 -22.81
CA ALA A 94 -14.53 -5.88 -21.58
C ALA A 94 -14.95 -6.86 -20.45
N HIS A 95 -14.93 -8.15 -20.72
CA HIS A 95 -15.19 -9.21 -19.76
C HIS A 95 -13.95 -9.75 -19.03
N THR A 96 -12.76 -9.21 -19.33
CA THR A 96 -11.50 -9.70 -18.77
C THR A 96 -11.06 -8.79 -17.62
N THR A 97 -11.31 -9.20 -16.39
CA THR A 97 -11.00 -8.41 -15.19
C THR A 97 -9.84 -9.00 -14.40
N ILE A 98 -8.95 -8.12 -13.92
CA ILE A 98 -7.96 -8.42 -12.88
C ILE A 98 -8.20 -7.44 -11.75
N ASN A 99 -8.57 -7.94 -10.60
CA ASN A 99 -8.67 -7.16 -9.37
C ASN A 99 -7.48 -7.47 -8.47
N THR A 100 -7.11 -6.52 -7.62
CA THR A 100 -6.01 -6.71 -6.68
C THR A 100 -6.43 -6.25 -5.29
N LEU A 101 -6.43 -7.17 -4.34
CA LEU A 101 -6.56 -6.87 -2.92
C LEU A 101 -5.16 -6.84 -2.31
N ASN A 102 -4.77 -5.72 -1.71
CA ASN A 102 -3.50 -5.58 -1.00
C ASN A 102 -3.73 -5.48 0.50
N VAL A 103 -2.95 -6.24 1.27
CA VAL A 103 -2.84 -6.13 2.73
C VAL A 103 -1.41 -5.72 3.04
N MET A 104 -1.23 -4.48 3.48
CA MET A 104 0.08 -3.84 3.57
C MET A 104 0.35 -3.33 4.98
N ALA A 105 1.57 -3.56 5.47
CA ALA A 105 2.15 -2.81 6.58
C ALA A 105 2.99 -1.66 6.00
N ASN A 106 2.90 -0.50 6.64
CA ASN A 106 3.56 0.72 6.17
C ASN A 106 4.29 1.39 7.33
N VAL A 107 5.45 1.96 7.03
CA VAL A 107 6.20 2.83 7.95
C VAL A 107 6.64 4.06 7.18
N ASP A 108 6.21 5.23 7.63
CA ASP A 108 6.53 6.51 7.00
C ASP A 108 7.21 7.45 8.02
N ALA A 109 8.24 8.16 7.57
CA ALA A 109 8.75 9.35 8.21
C ALA A 109 7.85 10.53 7.87
N LEU A 110 7.56 11.36 8.85
CA LEU A 110 6.73 12.55 8.74
C LEU A 110 7.60 13.78 8.98
N TYR A 111 7.44 14.79 8.12
CA TYR A 111 8.13 16.06 8.29
C TYR A 111 7.17 17.23 8.10
N ASN A 112 6.95 18.01 9.16
CA ASN A 112 6.12 19.20 9.13
C ASN A 112 6.93 20.40 8.64
N LEU A 113 6.51 20.99 7.53
CA LEU A 113 7.06 22.23 6.98
C LEU A 113 6.54 23.44 7.75
N TYR A 114 5.29 23.34 8.18
CA TYR A 114 4.60 24.33 9.01
C TYR A 114 3.71 23.61 9.99
N SER A 115 3.68 24.09 11.22
CA SER A 115 2.89 23.45 12.27
C SER A 115 2.45 24.48 13.32
N THR A 116 1.20 24.37 13.74
CA THR A 116 0.60 25.05 14.88
C THR A 116 -0.02 24.01 15.79
N GLN A 117 -0.59 24.42 16.91
CA GLN A 117 -1.29 23.50 17.81
C GLN A 117 -2.49 22.79 17.16
N GLU A 118 -3.10 23.36 16.12
CA GLU A 118 -4.32 22.84 15.49
C GLU A 118 -4.11 22.37 14.05
N ASN A 119 -3.15 22.95 13.35
CA ASN A 119 -2.97 22.69 11.92
C ASN A 119 -1.51 22.41 11.58
N SER A 120 -1.27 21.50 10.66
CA SER A 120 0.05 21.25 10.11
C SER A 120 -0.01 21.01 8.62
N ILE A 121 1.09 21.36 7.93
CA ILE A 121 1.34 21.03 6.52
C ILE A 121 2.72 20.43 6.46
N GLY A 122 2.84 19.28 5.81
CA GLY A 122 4.10 18.55 5.77
C GLY A 122 4.19 17.55 4.63
N LEU A 123 5.25 16.79 4.70
CA LEU A 123 5.60 15.72 3.78
C LEU A 123 5.61 14.40 4.54
N PHE A 124 5.50 13.31 3.80
CA PHE A 124 5.85 12.00 4.31
C PHE A 124 6.60 11.20 3.24
N ALA A 125 7.47 10.29 3.70
CA ALA A 125 8.11 9.31 2.87
C ALA A 125 8.35 8.03 3.67
N GLY A 126 8.20 6.86 3.01
CA GLY A 126 8.34 5.60 3.73
C GLY A 126 8.26 4.38 2.84
N LEU A 127 8.07 3.25 3.49
CA LEU A 127 8.03 1.94 2.87
C LEU A 127 6.69 1.25 3.13
N SER A 128 6.24 0.51 2.15
CA SER A 128 5.10 -0.41 2.25
C SER A 128 5.54 -1.81 1.90
N PHE A 129 5.10 -2.81 2.65
CA PHE A 129 5.34 -4.21 2.38
C PHE A 129 4.16 -5.06 2.84
N GLY A 130 3.87 -6.11 2.11
CA GLY A 130 2.72 -6.95 2.41
C GLY A 130 2.45 -7.99 1.35
N TYR A 131 1.20 -8.28 1.15
CA TYR A 131 0.75 -9.31 0.25
C TYR A 131 -0.30 -8.76 -0.71
N ALA A 132 -0.08 -9.00 -2.01
CA ALA A 132 -1.00 -8.69 -3.08
C ALA A 132 -1.71 -9.98 -3.52
N ILE A 133 -3.04 -9.96 -3.46
CA ILE A 133 -3.93 -11.07 -3.89
C ILE A 133 -4.58 -10.64 -5.18
N HIS A 134 -4.31 -11.36 -6.26
CA HIS A 134 -4.91 -11.11 -7.56
C HIS A 134 -6.09 -12.06 -7.77
N TYR A 135 -7.21 -11.54 -8.27
CA TYR A 135 -8.41 -12.32 -8.51
C TYR A 135 -9.20 -11.75 -9.69
N GLY A 136 -10.14 -12.54 -10.19
CA GLY A 136 -10.96 -12.18 -11.33
C GLY A 136 -10.76 -13.14 -12.50
N LYS A 137 -11.51 -12.90 -13.59
CA LYS A 137 -11.60 -13.86 -14.68
C LYS A 137 -10.25 -14.24 -15.31
N VAL A 138 -9.32 -13.32 -15.45
CA VAL A 138 -7.97 -13.59 -15.99
C VAL A 138 -7.22 -14.58 -15.11
N VAL A 139 -7.24 -14.37 -13.78
CA VAL A 139 -6.57 -15.26 -12.84
C VAL A 139 -7.24 -16.64 -12.82
N ASP A 140 -8.58 -16.68 -12.88
CA ASP A 140 -9.33 -17.94 -12.96
C ASP A 140 -8.98 -18.72 -14.24
N ASP A 141 -8.93 -18.07 -15.38
CA ASP A 141 -8.61 -18.71 -16.65
C ASP A 141 -7.14 -19.19 -16.69
N MET A 142 -6.22 -18.42 -16.10
CA MET A 142 -4.82 -18.85 -15.94
C MET A 142 -4.69 -20.09 -15.06
N THR A 143 -5.39 -20.12 -13.93
CA THR A 143 -5.33 -21.26 -12.99
C THR A 143 -6.01 -22.50 -13.56
N LYS A 144 -7.10 -22.36 -14.29
CA LYS A 144 -7.70 -23.47 -15.08
C LYS A 144 -6.76 -23.99 -16.17
N GLY A 145 -5.93 -23.11 -16.74
CA GLY A 145 -4.88 -23.48 -17.68
C GLY A 145 -3.62 -24.12 -17.06
N GLY A 146 -3.62 -24.37 -15.73
CA GLY A 146 -2.52 -25.01 -15.01
C GLY A 146 -1.42 -24.04 -14.55
N LEU A 147 -1.61 -22.73 -14.69
CA LEU A 147 -0.70 -21.74 -14.15
C LEU A 147 -1.07 -21.41 -12.68
N LYS A 148 -0.05 -21.12 -11.89
CA LYS A 148 -0.28 -20.67 -10.49
C LYS A 148 -0.75 -19.21 -10.46
N ASP A 149 -1.58 -18.91 -9.47
CA ASP A 149 -1.98 -17.56 -9.13
C ASP A 149 -0.73 -16.69 -8.83
N PRO A 150 -0.56 -15.53 -9.51
CA PRO A 150 0.56 -14.62 -9.30
C PRO A 150 0.45 -13.76 -8.03
N SER A 151 -0.37 -14.16 -7.06
CA SER A 151 -0.44 -13.51 -5.73
C SER A 151 0.84 -13.73 -4.94
N GLY A 152 1.22 -12.76 -4.10
CA GLY A 152 2.45 -12.88 -3.34
C GLY A 152 2.91 -11.60 -2.67
N PHE A 153 4.17 -11.60 -2.23
CA PHE A 153 4.82 -10.47 -1.59
C PHE A 153 4.90 -9.27 -2.53
N ASP A 154 4.56 -8.10 -1.99
CA ASP A 154 4.62 -6.81 -2.68
C ASP A 154 5.31 -5.80 -1.76
N MET A 155 6.19 -4.97 -2.32
CA MET A 155 6.90 -3.92 -1.61
C MET A 155 6.96 -2.66 -2.46
N GLY A 156 6.86 -1.50 -1.80
CA GLY A 156 6.93 -0.20 -2.48
C GLY A 156 7.44 0.92 -1.58
N ILE A 157 7.67 2.06 -2.20
CA ILE A 157 8.06 3.32 -1.56
C ILE A 157 6.84 4.24 -1.58
N ASN A 158 6.50 4.80 -0.43
CA ASN A 158 5.43 5.77 -0.26
C ASN A 158 6.01 7.18 -0.12
N PHE A 159 5.34 8.19 -0.66
CA PHE A 159 5.62 9.58 -0.36
C PHE A 159 4.42 10.45 -0.71
N GLY A 160 4.39 11.64 -0.15
CA GLY A 160 3.31 12.57 -0.44
C GLY A 160 3.31 13.82 0.41
N LEU A 161 2.24 14.59 0.18
CA LEU A 161 1.92 15.79 0.94
C LEU A 161 0.85 15.45 1.95
N ARG A 162 0.92 16.08 3.12
CA ARG A 162 -0.08 15.92 4.18
C ARG A 162 -0.45 17.25 4.78
N THR A 163 -1.70 17.38 5.21
CA THR A 163 -2.17 18.46 6.06
C THR A 163 -3.04 17.90 7.18
N ILE A 164 -2.92 18.48 8.37
CA ILE A 164 -3.82 18.24 9.48
C ILE A 164 -4.58 19.54 9.74
N ILE A 165 -5.88 19.45 9.92
CA ILE A 165 -6.79 20.55 10.19
C ILE A 165 -7.53 20.25 11.49
N ALA A 166 -7.61 21.25 12.38
CA ALA A 166 -8.29 21.17 13.67
C ALA A 166 -7.85 19.92 14.47
N LYS A 167 -6.55 19.60 14.48
CA LYS A 167 -5.89 18.47 15.15
C LYS A 167 -6.30 17.08 14.65
N HIS A 168 -7.52 16.91 14.18
CA HIS A 168 -8.13 15.61 13.94
C HIS A 168 -8.24 15.22 12.49
N HIS A 169 -8.41 16.18 11.56
CA HIS A 169 -8.73 15.90 10.19
C HIS A 169 -7.49 15.96 9.30
N GLY A 170 -7.02 14.82 8.84
CA GLY A 170 -5.89 14.72 7.90
C GLY A 170 -6.37 14.56 6.46
N ILE A 171 -5.76 15.32 5.55
CA ILE A 171 -5.89 15.14 4.11
C ILE A 171 -4.49 14.94 3.55
N GLU A 172 -4.32 13.88 2.76
CA GLU A 172 -3.03 13.55 2.16
C GLU A 172 -3.17 13.30 0.67
N PHE A 173 -2.20 13.79 -0.10
CA PHE A 173 -1.95 13.35 -1.47
C PHE A 173 -0.83 12.34 -1.42
N PHE A 174 -1.14 11.08 -1.71
CA PHE A 174 -0.17 10.00 -1.64
C PHE A 174 0.26 9.52 -3.02
N ASN A 175 1.51 9.11 -3.10
CA ASN A 175 2.07 8.34 -4.19
C ASN A 175 2.74 7.08 -3.62
N ARG A 176 2.65 5.98 -4.36
CA ARG A 176 3.37 4.75 -4.09
C ARG A 176 4.03 4.24 -5.35
N PHE A 177 5.31 3.97 -5.29
CA PHE A 177 6.04 3.25 -6.32
C PHE A 177 6.32 1.82 -5.87
N GLY A 178 5.83 0.84 -6.65
CA GLY A 178 6.14 -0.57 -6.42
C GLY A 178 7.57 -0.89 -6.84
N VAL A 179 8.29 -1.55 -5.94
CA VAL A 179 9.68 -1.97 -6.13
C VAL A 179 9.78 -3.48 -6.33
N VAL A 180 8.99 -4.23 -5.58
CA VAL A 180 8.90 -5.70 -5.69
C VAL A 180 7.45 -6.06 -5.97
N GLY A 181 7.22 -6.89 -6.98
CA GLY A 181 5.90 -7.39 -7.35
C GLY A 181 5.71 -8.85 -6.97
N ALA A 182 4.46 -9.23 -6.79
CA ALA A 182 4.07 -10.60 -6.52
C ALA A 182 4.43 -11.51 -7.70
N SER A 183 4.95 -12.70 -7.44
CA SER A 183 5.33 -13.64 -8.49
C SER A 183 5.03 -15.09 -8.15
N ALA A 184 4.68 -15.87 -9.17
CA ALA A 184 4.52 -17.31 -9.08
C ALA A 184 5.19 -18.02 -10.25
N THR A 185 5.80 -19.16 -9.98
CA THR A 185 6.40 -20.03 -11.01
C THR A 185 5.57 -21.29 -11.17
N SER A 186 5.20 -21.59 -12.40
CA SER A 186 4.46 -22.80 -12.80
C SER A 186 5.34 -23.67 -13.68
N THR A 187 5.44 -24.95 -13.39
CA THR A 187 6.13 -25.93 -14.23
C THR A 187 5.12 -26.50 -15.22
N THR A 188 5.38 -26.33 -16.51
CA THR A 188 4.55 -26.83 -17.62
C THR A 188 5.35 -27.83 -18.43
N LEU A 189 4.69 -28.54 -19.36
CA LEU A 189 5.38 -29.47 -20.30
C LEU A 189 6.46 -28.78 -21.15
N GLY A 190 6.37 -27.44 -21.32
CA GLY A 190 7.35 -26.62 -22.06
C GLY A 190 8.42 -25.98 -21.18
N GLY A 191 8.49 -26.31 -19.89
CA GLY A 191 9.42 -25.73 -18.92
C GLY A 191 8.73 -24.82 -17.90
N ASP A 192 9.55 -24.14 -17.10
CA ASP A 192 9.07 -23.23 -16.06
C ASP A 192 8.60 -21.89 -16.65
N VAL A 193 7.43 -21.46 -16.24
CA VAL A 193 6.85 -20.15 -16.57
C VAL A 193 6.68 -19.34 -15.28
N LYS A 194 7.40 -18.22 -15.20
CA LYS A 194 7.27 -17.27 -14.09
C LYS A 194 6.35 -16.11 -14.51
N MET A 195 5.29 -15.93 -13.73
CA MET A 195 4.41 -14.76 -13.84
C MET A 195 4.72 -13.79 -12.71
N THR A 196 4.90 -12.53 -13.04
CA THR A 196 5.14 -11.47 -12.04
C THR A 196 4.15 -10.34 -12.27
N THR A 197 3.47 -9.93 -11.22
CA THR A 197 2.57 -8.77 -11.24
C THR A 197 3.15 -7.68 -10.35
N LEU A 198 3.49 -6.56 -10.95
CA LEU A 198 3.99 -5.36 -10.26
C LEU A 198 2.94 -4.26 -10.35
N GLN A 199 2.72 -3.54 -9.26
CA GLN A 199 1.98 -2.28 -9.26
C GLN A 199 3.00 -1.12 -9.31
N PRO A 200 3.45 -0.67 -10.50
CA PRO A 200 4.55 0.27 -10.62
C PRO A 200 4.25 1.61 -9.96
N TYR A 201 3.00 2.04 -9.97
CA TYR A 201 2.59 3.25 -9.25
C TYR A 201 1.13 3.19 -8.79
N ALA A 202 0.87 3.91 -7.71
CA ALA A 202 -0.47 4.28 -7.28
C ALA A 202 -0.42 5.71 -6.73
N PHE A 203 -1.47 6.50 -6.98
CA PHE A 203 -1.60 7.83 -6.43
C PHE A 203 -3.06 8.15 -6.13
N GLY A 204 -3.28 9.07 -5.19
CA GLY A 204 -4.62 9.43 -4.79
C GLY A 204 -4.68 10.36 -3.59
N VAL A 205 -5.86 10.42 -3.01
CA VAL A 205 -6.16 11.20 -1.83
C VAL A 205 -6.50 10.26 -0.68
N ARG A 206 -6.05 10.64 0.51
CA ARG A 206 -6.34 9.93 1.76
C ARG A 206 -6.93 10.92 2.74
N TYR A 207 -7.98 10.51 3.43
CA TYR A 207 -8.51 11.19 4.60
C TYR A 207 -8.18 10.35 5.83
N THR A 208 -7.72 11.00 6.90
CA THR A 208 -7.47 10.38 8.20
C THR A 208 -8.17 11.14 9.31
N TYR A 209 -8.67 10.41 10.29
CA TYR A 209 -9.09 10.96 11.57
C TYR A 209 -8.07 10.57 12.64
N ASN A 210 -7.56 11.57 13.34
CA ASN A 210 -6.54 11.45 14.39
C ASN A 210 -7.22 11.61 15.75
N PHE A 211 -6.96 10.68 16.66
CA PHE A 211 -7.51 10.67 18.03
C PHE A 211 -6.64 11.43 19.00
#